data_b0da72996f9badcbea71b517795a44e9
#
_entry.id   b0da72996f9badcbea71b517795a44e9
#
_cell.length_a   1.000
_cell.length_b   1.000
_cell.length_c   1.000
_cell.angle_alpha   90.00
_cell.angle_beta   90.00
_cell.angle_gamma   90.00
#
_symmetry.space_group_name_H-M   'P 1'
#
loop_
_entity.id
_entity.type
_entity.pdbx_description
1 polymer ?
#
loop_
_entity_poly.entity_id
_entity_poly.type
_entity_poly.pdbx_seq_one_letter_code
_entity_poly.pdbx_strand_id
1 'polypeptide(L)'
;MSTSSHAEILEYLNHGDAGLAVRRLLDYCLDTGQEELIREAIRLSRSYHQATEIGSLPDSFTEQARSLIDKAAATGQQHPAPQLLITADQVAKTYTGGNFSLKPISFSLQTGQVLGVVGENGNGKTTLLRCLAGQLALDGGKIDYHLLRKPDYYAIKNHIAFIPQRIPRWYGLLKDNLHFSAAISGIHDGDNDRMVEFMLERLNLTRFAHLTWNQISSGYRTRFEIARILLQRPRLLILDEPLANLDINAQQTILTDLVFMARAAHNPMGIVLSSQQLHEVEKVADTVIFIKDGNCLYSSTDKDEKITSTAIEFETTMDRESIYGFFEK
;
A
#
# COMPACT_ATOMS: atom_id res chain seq x y z
N MET A 1 -13.82 7.65 12.81
CA MET A 1 -14.75 8.57 12.13
C MET A 1 -14.22 8.70 10.71
N SER A 2 -14.95 8.21 9.71
CA SER A 2 -14.60 8.38 8.29
C SER A 2 -14.94 9.83 7.93
N THR A 3 -13.95 10.71 7.99
CA THR A 3 -14.04 11.99 7.27
C THR A 3 -14.19 11.64 5.80
N SER A 4 -15.22 12.14 5.14
CA SER A 4 -15.39 11.92 3.72
C SER A 4 -14.12 12.43 3.01
N SER A 5 -13.58 11.69 2.05
CA SER A 5 -12.36 12.07 1.29
C SER A 5 -12.43 13.51 0.78
N HIS A 6 -13.61 14.01 0.48
CA HIS A 6 -13.91 15.38 0.13
C HIS A 6 -13.49 16.40 1.21
N ALA A 7 -13.89 16.19 2.49
CA ALA A 7 -13.57 17.11 3.58
C ALA A 7 -12.06 17.14 3.86
N GLU A 8 -11.41 16.01 3.76
CA GLU A 8 -9.96 15.87 3.95
C GLU A 8 -9.17 16.62 2.88
N ILE A 9 -9.57 16.52 1.61
CA ILE A 9 -8.89 17.25 0.52
C ILE A 9 -9.03 18.77 0.71
N LEU A 10 -10.21 19.23 1.12
CA LEU A 10 -10.44 20.65 1.43
C LEU A 10 -9.59 21.12 2.62
N GLU A 11 -9.40 20.27 3.63
CA GLU A 11 -8.53 20.55 4.77
C GLU A 11 -7.08 20.76 4.33
N TYR A 12 -6.52 19.87 3.51
CA TYR A 12 -5.17 20.02 2.94
C TYR A 12 -5.02 21.31 2.13
N LEU A 13 -6.01 21.67 1.31
CA LEU A 13 -5.99 22.93 0.57
C LEU A 13 -6.00 24.16 1.49
N ASN A 14 -6.79 24.12 2.57
CA ASN A 14 -6.90 25.23 3.52
C ASN A 14 -5.63 25.40 4.37
N HIS A 15 -4.91 24.32 4.66
CA HIS A 15 -3.65 24.35 5.41
C HIS A 15 -2.42 24.60 4.52
N GLY A 16 -2.62 24.79 3.20
CA GLY A 16 -1.53 25.08 2.27
C GLY A 16 -0.73 23.84 1.82
N ASP A 17 -1.18 22.62 2.15
CA ASP A 17 -0.56 21.38 1.66
C ASP A 17 -1.13 20.97 0.29
N ALA A 18 -0.90 21.84 -0.70
CA ALA A 18 -1.40 21.65 -2.05
C ALA A 18 -0.89 20.35 -2.69
N GLY A 19 0.32 19.90 -2.34
CA GLY A 19 0.89 18.67 -2.89
C GLY A 19 0.13 17.42 -2.45
N LEU A 20 -0.28 17.36 -1.18
CA LEU A 20 -1.08 16.26 -0.65
C LEU A 20 -2.51 16.36 -1.19
N ALA A 21 -3.09 17.59 -1.23
CA ALA A 21 -4.42 17.82 -1.78
C ALA A 21 -4.54 17.32 -3.23
N VAL A 22 -3.55 17.63 -4.10
CA VAL A 22 -3.54 17.17 -5.49
C VAL A 22 -3.51 15.67 -5.61
N ARG A 23 -2.68 14.99 -4.83
CA ARG A 23 -2.63 13.52 -4.84
C ARG A 23 -3.95 12.89 -4.41
N ARG A 24 -4.58 13.44 -3.36
CA ARG A 24 -5.90 12.97 -2.88
C ARG A 24 -7.01 13.26 -3.89
N LEU A 25 -6.91 14.36 -4.57
CA LEU A 25 -7.86 14.72 -5.64
C LEU A 25 -7.74 13.77 -6.84
N LEU A 26 -6.54 13.36 -7.21
CA LEU A 26 -6.33 12.32 -8.23
C LEU A 26 -7.02 11.01 -7.83
N ASP A 27 -6.82 10.53 -6.59
CA ASP A 27 -7.48 9.33 -6.07
C ASP A 27 -9.00 9.49 -6.05
N TYR A 28 -9.48 10.65 -5.58
CA TYR A 28 -10.90 10.95 -5.48
C TYR A 28 -11.59 10.98 -6.86
N CYS A 29 -10.93 11.55 -7.88
CA CYS A 29 -11.44 11.54 -9.24
C CYS A 29 -11.39 10.13 -9.87
N LEU A 30 -10.37 9.33 -9.58
CA LEU A 30 -10.30 7.93 -10.02
C LEU A 30 -11.48 7.11 -9.46
N ASP A 31 -11.83 7.34 -8.20
CA ASP A 31 -12.92 6.66 -7.51
C ASP A 31 -14.30 6.97 -8.11
N THR A 32 -14.45 8.06 -8.86
CA THR A 32 -15.70 8.36 -9.60
C THR A 32 -15.90 7.45 -10.81
N GLY A 33 -14.82 6.86 -11.35
CA GLY A 33 -14.84 6.14 -12.61
C GLY A 33 -15.09 7.02 -13.85
N GLN A 34 -15.23 8.35 -13.68
CA GLN A 34 -15.51 9.28 -14.78
C GLN A 34 -14.22 9.75 -15.45
N GLU A 35 -14.05 9.37 -16.72
CA GLU A 35 -12.84 9.67 -17.49
C GLU A 35 -12.53 11.18 -17.56
N GLU A 36 -13.54 12.01 -17.68
CA GLU A 36 -13.37 13.47 -17.78
C GLU A 36 -12.79 14.05 -16.50
N LEU A 37 -13.30 13.64 -15.33
CA LEU A 37 -12.78 14.07 -14.02
C LEU A 37 -11.34 13.60 -13.79
N ILE A 38 -11.02 12.39 -14.22
CA ILE A 38 -9.65 11.85 -14.14
C ILE A 38 -8.71 12.69 -15.01
N ARG A 39 -9.10 13.05 -16.23
CA ARG A 39 -8.32 13.91 -17.11
C ARG A 39 -8.15 15.33 -16.56
N GLU A 40 -9.20 15.90 -15.95
CA GLU A 40 -9.12 17.20 -15.29
C GLU A 40 -8.14 17.16 -14.10
N ALA A 41 -8.18 16.10 -13.28
CA ALA A 41 -7.27 15.91 -12.16
C ALA A 41 -5.81 15.79 -12.60
N ILE A 42 -5.53 15.04 -13.67
CA ILE A 42 -4.18 14.92 -14.26
C ILE A 42 -3.68 16.29 -14.73
N ARG A 43 -4.53 17.08 -15.41
CA ARG A 43 -4.15 18.43 -15.86
C ARG A 43 -3.85 19.35 -14.69
N LEU A 44 -4.65 19.30 -13.63
CA LEU A 44 -4.43 20.08 -12.41
C LEU A 44 -3.12 19.69 -11.71
N SER A 45 -2.82 18.38 -11.63
CA SER A 45 -1.57 17.87 -11.08
C SER A 45 -0.35 18.38 -11.85
N ARG A 46 -0.39 18.37 -13.18
CA ARG A 46 0.68 18.92 -14.01
C ARG A 46 0.88 20.40 -13.78
N SER A 47 -0.22 21.17 -13.74
CA SER A 47 -0.17 22.61 -13.44
C SER A 47 0.46 22.87 -12.08
N TYR A 48 0.14 22.06 -11.07
CA TYR A 48 0.76 22.13 -9.75
C TYR A 48 2.27 21.89 -9.83
N HIS A 49 2.73 20.81 -10.48
CA HIS A 49 4.15 20.50 -10.57
C HIS A 49 4.94 21.55 -11.34
N GLN A 50 4.40 22.07 -12.44
CA GLN A 50 5.01 23.17 -13.20
C GLN A 50 5.11 24.46 -12.37
N ALA A 51 4.06 24.77 -11.63
CA ALA A 51 4.04 25.97 -10.78
C ALA A 51 5.02 25.88 -9.60
N THR A 52 5.18 24.70 -9.01
CA THR A 52 6.15 24.48 -7.92
C THR A 52 7.61 24.59 -8.41
N GLU A 53 7.91 24.23 -9.66
CA GLU A 53 9.22 24.45 -10.28
C GLU A 53 9.51 25.95 -10.51
N ILE A 54 8.48 26.74 -10.78
CA ILE A 54 8.59 28.19 -10.99
C ILE A 54 8.56 28.97 -9.65
N GLY A 55 8.10 28.31 -8.56
CA GLY A 55 8.10 28.87 -7.20
C GLY A 55 6.82 29.62 -6.81
N SER A 56 5.76 29.61 -7.63
CA SER A 56 4.47 30.22 -7.28
C SER A 56 3.29 29.47 -7.88
N LEU A 57 2.30 29.13 -7.04
CA LEU A 57 1.04 28.58 -7.52
C LEU A 57 0.17 29.70 -8.13
N PRO A 58 -0.55 29.43 -9.23
CA PRO A 58 -1.53 30.36 -9.78
C PRO A 58 -2.64 30.67 -8.75
N ASP A 59 -3.10 31.93 -8.68
CA ASP A 59 -4.21 32.31 -7.78
C ASP A 59 -5.49 31.49 -8.04
N SER A 60 -5.73 31.08 -9.28
CA SER A 60 -6.87 30.26 -9.68
C SER A 60 -6.74 28.78 -9.31
N PHE A 61 -5.57 28.31 -8.83
CA PHE A 61 -5.33 26.90 -8.57
C PHE A 61 -6.30 26.34 -7.52
N THR A 62 -6.43 27.03 -6.39
CA THR A 62 -7.32 26.60 -5.29
C THR A 62 -8.78 26.56 -5.73
N GLU A 63 -9.22 27.51 -6.57
CA GLU A 63 -10.58 27.55 -7.11
C GLU A 63 -10.83 26.39 -8.08
N GLN A 64 -9.88 26.11 -8.97
CA GLN A 64 -9.95 24.95 -9.87
C GLN A 64 -10.00 23.63 -9.12
N ALA A 65 -9.17 23.48 -8.08
CA ALA A 65 -9.17 22.29 -7.23
C ALA A 65 -10.53 22.11 -6.52
N ARG A 66 -11.09 23.17 -5.94
CA ARG A 66 -12.41 23.14 -5.28
C ARG A 66 -13.53 22.79 -6.27
N SER A 67 -13.55 23.41 -7.44
CA SER A 67 -14.53 23.11 -8.49
C SER A 67 -14.48 21.62 -8.89
N LEU A 68 -13.28 21.06 -9.02
CA LEU A 68 -13.12 19.64 -9.37
C LEU A 68 -13.55 18.71 -8.24
N ILE A 69 -13.28 19.06 -6.97
CA ILE A 69 -13.76 18.34 -5.80
C ILE A 69 -15.29 18.31 -5.78
N ASP A 70 -15.95 19.45 -6.01
CA ASP A 70 -17.41 19.55 -6.01
C ASP A 70 -18.04 18.71 -7.13
N LYS A 71 -17.46 18.76 -8.34
CA LYS A 71 -17.88 17.90 -9.45
C LYS A 71 -17.75 16.41 -9.11
N ALA A 72 -16.63 15.99 -8.50
CA ALA A 72 -16.41 14.62 -8.11
C ALA A 72 -17.38 14.18 -6.98
N ALA A 73 -17.65 15.06 -6.02
CA ALA A 73 -18.62 14.81 -4.94
C ALA A 73 -20.04 14.60 -5.46
N ALA A 74 -20.44 15.34 -6.51
CA ALA A 74 -21.75 15.22 -7.11
C ALA A 74 -22.01 13.85 -7.77
N THR A 75 -20.97 13.05 -8.02
CA THR A 75 -21.12 11.72 -8.66
C THR A 75 -21.59 10.62 -7.70
N GLY A 76 -21.59 10.88 -6.37
CA GLY A 76 -22.08 9.94 -5.37
C GLY A 76 -21.23 8.67 -5.27
N GLN A 77 -20.02 8.77 -4.74
CA GLN A 77 -19.15 7.60 -4.54
C GLN A 77 -19.77 6.60 -3.58
N GLN A 78 -19.87 5.34 -4.00
CA GLN A 78 -20.29 4.24 -3.14
C GLN A 78 -19.04 3.49 -2.68
N HIS A 79 -18.81 3.45 -1.37
CA HIS A 79 -17.80 2.56 -0.80
C HIS A 79 -18.40 1.14 -0.72
N PRO A 80 -17.81 0.16 -1.39
CA PRO A 80 -18.27 -1.22 -1.28
C PRO A 80 -18.09 -1.73 0.15
N ALA A 81 -19.00 -2.58 0.61
CA ALA A 81 -18.86 -3.23 1.90
C ALA A 81 -17.54 -4.03 1.97
N PRO A 82 -16.84 -4.04 3.12
CA PRO A 82 -15.63 -4.83 3.29
C PRO A 82 -15.85 -6.28 2.91
N GLN A 83 -14.96 -6.84 2.10
CA GLN A 83 -14.99 -8.21 1.64
C GLN A 83 -13.82 -8.98 2.24
N LEU A 84 -14.08 -10.16 2.79
CA LEU A 84 -13.02 -11.05 3.25
C LEU A 84 -12.15 -11.48 2.06
N LEU A 85 -10.84 -11.26 2.17
CA LEU A 85 -9.87 -11.56 1.12
C LEU A 85 -9.17 -12.88 1.36
N ILE A 86 -8.59 -13.03 2.54
CA ILE A 86 -7.88 -14.24 2.95
C ILE A 86 -8.19 -14.60 4.40
N THR A 87 -8.17 -15.89 4.67
CA THR A 87 -8.08 -16.45 6.02
C THR A 87 -6.87 -17.36 6.07
N ALA A 88 -5.92 -17.06 6.93
CA ALA A 88 -4.81 -17.92 7.30
C ALA A 88 -5.22 -18.70 8.56
N ASP A 89 -5.20 -20.01 8.49
CA ASP A 89 -5.56 -20.90 9.60
C ASP A 89 -4.38 -21.82 9.92
N GLN A 90 -3.75 -21.60 11.07
CA GLN A 90 -2.60 -22.39 11.58
C GLN A 90 -1.47 -22.50 10.56
N VAL A 91 -1.21 -21.43 9.80
CA VAL A 91 -0.17 -21.40 8.77
C VAL A 91 1.20 -21.61 9.38
N ALA A 92 1.89 -22.65 8.93
CA ALA A 92 3.21 -23.04 9.41
C ALA A 92 4.16 -23.41 8.28
N LYS A 93 5.47 -23.15 8.47
CA LYS A 93 6.51 -23.47 7.49
C LYS A 93 7.81 -23.86 8.19
N THR A 94 8.37 -25.01 7.82
CA THR A 94 9.66 -25.51 8.32
C THR A 94 10.62 -25.67 7.16
N TYR A 95 11.85 -25.21 7.31
CA TYR A 95 12.88 -25.41 6.31
C TYR A 95 13.70 -26.66 6.65
N THR A 96 13.69 -27.65 5.74
CA THR A 96 14.53 -28.85 5.86
C THR A 96 16.01 -28.46 5.73
N GLY A 97 16.79 -28.76 6.78
CA GLY A 97 18.22 -28.42 6.83
C GLY A 97 18.57 -27.10 7.51
N GLY A 98 17.58 -26.36 8.01
CA GLY A 98 17.75 -25.16 8.83
C GLY A 98 17.08 -25.29 10.20
N ASN A 99 17.56 -24.52 11.17
CA ASN A 99 16.98 -24.49 12.53
C ASN A 99 15.76 -23.58 12.63
N PHE A 100 15.23 -23.06 11.49
CA PHE A 100 14.11 -22.11 11.47
C PHE A 100 12.79 -22.79 11.11
N SER A 101 11.77 -22.48 11.88
CA SER A 101 10.39 -22.90 11.66
C SER A 101 9.43 -21.77 12.02
N LEU A 102 8.60 -21.34 11.05
CA LEU A 102 7.45 -20.50 11.32
C LEU A 102 6.38 -21.36 11.98
N LYS A 103 6.05 -21.04 13.22
CA LYS A 103 5.04 -21.74 14.01
C LYS A 103 3.63 -21.35 13.57
N PRO A 104 2.59 -22.12 13.90
CA PRO A 104 1.22 -21.86 13.46
C PRO A 104 0.75 -20.44 13.77
N ILE A 105 0.30 -19.72 12.73
CA ILE A 105 -0.26 -18.37 12.81
C ILE A 105 -1.64 -18.37 12.15
N SER A 106 -2.61 -17.73 12.81
CA SER A 106 -3.98 -17.58 12.29
C SER A 106 -4.40 -16.10 12.27
N PHE A 107 -5.00 -15.66 11.19
CA PHE A 107 -5.59 -14.33 11.05
C PHE A 107 -6.50 -14.28 9.82
N SER A 108 -7.24 -13.17 9.70
CA SER A 108 -8.02 -12.85 8.50
C SER A 108 -7.74 -11.42 8.04
N LEU A 109 -7.97 -11.14 6.75
CA LEU A 109 -7.81 -9.81 6.16
C LEU A 109 -8.96 -9.52 5.21
N GLN A 110 -9.49 -8.31 5.29
CA GLN A 110 -10.58 -7.79 4.44
C GLN A 110 -10.07 -6.68 3.52
N THR A 111 -10.86 -6.34 2.50
CA THR A 111 -10.63 -5.11 1.73
C THR A 111 -10.71 -3.89 2.64
N GLY A 112 -9.86 -2.90 2.37
CA GLY A 112 -9.78 -1.68 3.17
C GLY A 112 -8.89 -1.80 4.40
N GLN A 113 -8.39 -3.00 4.72
CA GLN A 113 -7.55 -3.23 5.89
C GLN A 113 -6.06 -3.30 5.54
N VAL A 114 -5.26 -2.82 6.48
CA VAL A 114 -3.80 -2.93 6.47
C VAL A 114 -3.37 -3.82 7.63
N LEU A 115 -2.70 -4.94 7.31
CA LEU A 115 -2.09 -5.84 8.27
C LEU A 115 -0.59 -5.58 8.36
N GLY A 116 -0.10 -5.24 9.53
CA GLY A 116 1.32 -5.12 9.83
C GLY A 116 1.92 -6.41 10.37
N VAL A 117 3.06 -6.83 9.82
CA VAL A 117 3.84 -7.96 10.33
C VAL A 117 5.16 -7.44 10.86
N VAL A 118 5.35 -7.43 12.16
CA VAL A 118 6.51 -6.82 12.83
C VAL A 118 7.41 -7.89 13.44
N GLY A 119 8.71 -7.63 13.46
CA GLY A 119 9.71 -8.50 14.07
C GLY A 119 11.10 -8.24 13.49
N GLU A 120 12.13 -8.69 14.18
CA GLU A 120 13.51 -8.58 13.75
C GLU A 120 13.82 -9.40 12.49
N ASN A 121 15.01 -9.20 11.92
CA ASN A 121 15.49 -9.99 10.78
C ASN A 121 15.65 -11.47 11.19
N GLY A 122 15.26 -12.36 10.27
CA GLY A 122 15.34 -13.80 10.50
C GLY A 122 14.15 -14.39 11.28
N ASN A 123 13.24 -13.57 11.83
CA ASN A 123 12.11 -14.04 12.63
C ASN A 123 10.95 -14.68 11.82
N GLY A 124 11.01 -14.65 10.48
CA GLY A 124 10.05 -15.35 9.62
C GLY A 124 9.03 -14.47 8.92
N LYS A 125 9.12 -13.14 9.02
CA LYS A 125 8.22 -12.20 8.30
C LYS A 125 8.13 -12.54 6.81
N THR A 126 9.25 -12.51 6.09
CA THR A 126 9.34 -12.84 4.66
C THR A 126 8.77 -14.23 4.36
N THR A 127 8.99 -15.21 5.25
CA THR A 127 8.43 -16.56 5.09
C THR A 127 6.92 -16.53 5.10
N LEU A 128 6.31 -15.86 6.10
CA LEU A 128 4.87 -15.69 6.18
C LEU A 128 4.33 -14.98 4.93
N LEU A 129 4.92 -13.85 4.55
CA LEU A 129 4.49 -13.07 3.39
C LEU A 129 4.55 -13.88 2.09
N ARG A 130 5.60 -14.69 1.89
CA ARG A 130 5.72 -15.56 0.72
C ARG A 130 4.73 -16.73 0.71
N CYS A 131 4.37 -17.24 1.89
CA CYS A 131 3.28 -18.22 2.01
C CYS A 131 1.95 -17.59 1.59
N LEU A 132 1.64 -16.37 2.09
CA LEU A 132 0.43 -15.63 1.72
C LEU A 132 0.37 -15.29 0.22
N ALA A 133 1.51 -15.05 -0.40
CA ALA A 133 1.63 -14.79 -1.84
C ALA A 133 1.56 -16.07 -2.70
N GLY A 134 1.40 -17.24 -2.09
CA GLY A 134 1.41 -18.53 -2.80
C GLY A 134 2.77 -18.88 -3.42
N GLN A 135 3.88 -18.26 -2.94
CA GLN A 135 5.23 -18.51 -3.45
C GLN A 135 5.95 -19.63 -2.68
N LEU A 136 5.48 -19.96 -1.49
CA LEU A 136 5.98 -21.05 -0.65
C LEU A 136 4.83 -21.98 -0.25
N ALA A 137 5.02 -23.26 -0.45
CA ALA A 137 4.08 -24.26 0.04
C ALA A 137 4.12 -24.33 1.58
N LEU A 138 2.96 -24.48 2.20
CA LEU A 138 2.83 -24.67 3.63
C LEU A 138 3.25 -26.09 4.03
N ASP A 139 3.74 -26.24 5.25
CA ASP A 139 3.97 -27.55 5.88
C ASP A 139 2.89 -27.87 6.92
N GLY A 140 2.11 -26.85 7.33
CA GLY A 140 0.94 -27.00 8.20
C GLY A 140 -0.06 -25.88 8.01
N GLY A 141 -1.31 -26.13 8.38
CA GLY A 141 -2.40 -25.18 8.23
C GLY A 141 -2.88 -25.00 6.79
N LYS A 142 -3.63 -23.93 6.55
CA LYS A 142 -4.17 -23.59 5.23
C LYS A 142 -4.34 -22.08 5.05
N ILE A 143 -4.41 -21.64 3.79
CA ILE A 143 -4.80 -20.28 3.41
C ILE A 143 -6.01 -20.40 2.50
N ASP A 144 -7.14 -19.85 2.94
CA ASP A 144 -8.35 -19.74 2.14
C ASP A 144 -8.37 -18.36 1.44
N TYR A 145 -8.33 -18.36 0.11
CA TYR A 145 -8.40 -17.15 -0.72
C TYR A 145 -9.86 -16.91 -1.13
N HIS A 146 -10.59 -16.08 -0.39
CA HIS A 146 -12.04 -15.84 -0.60
C HIS A 146 -12.34 -15.04 -1.87
N LEU A 147 -11.33 -14.39 -2.45
CA LEU A 147 -11.42 -13.71 -3.76
C LEU A 147 -11.64 -14.69 -4.92
N LEU A 148 -11.22 -15.92 -4.73
CA LEU A 148 -11.03 -16.88 -5.83
C LEU A 148 -12.02 -18.04 -5.70
N ARG A 149 -12.78 -18.26 -6.75
CA ARG A 149 -13.67 -19.46 -6.80
C ARG A 149 -12.88 -20.77 -6.80
N LYS A 150 -11.71 -20.76 -7.45
CA LYS A 150 -10.74 -21.87 -7.47
C LYS A 150 -9.34 -21.27 -7.35
N PRO A 151 -8.69 -21.37 -6.19
CA PRO A 151 -7.35 -20.83 -5.99
C PRO A 151 -6.31 -21.74 -6.65
N ASP A 152 -6.03 -21.52 -7.93
CA ASP A 152 -4.87 -22.05 -8.60
C ASP A 152 -3.72 -21.02 -8.59
N TYR A 153 -2.55 -21.45 -9.01
CA TYR A 153 -1.34 -20.60 -9.03
C TYR A 153 -1.52 -19.33 -9.87
N TYR A 154 -2.19 -19.41 -11.01
CA TYR A 154 -2.38 -18.27 -11.91
C TYR A 154 -3.44 -17.30 -11.37
N ALA A 155 -4.54 -17.84 -10.83
CA ALA A 155 -5.57 -17.02 -10.20
C ALA A 155 -5.02 -16.26 -8.99
N ILE A 156 -4.20 -16.90 -8.16
CA ILE A 156 -3.51 -16.23 -7.04
C ILE A 156 -2.65 -15.09 -7.56
N LYS A 157 -1.80 -15.32 -8.56
CA LYS A 157 -0.88 -14.31 -9.11
C LYS A 157 -1.57 -13.14 -9.80
N ASN A 158 -2.76 -13.34 -10.34
CA ASN A 158 -3.53 -12.26 -10.98
C ASN A 158 -4.20 -11.33 -9.98
N HIS A 159 -4.41 -11.76 -8.73
CA HIS A 159 -5.12 -10.98 -7.73
C HIS A 159 -4.27 -10.59 -6.52
N ILE A 160 -3.13 -11.27 -6.35
CA ILE A 160 -2.23 -11.04 -5.23
C ILE A 160 -0.87 -10.58 -5.76
N ALA A 161 -0.49 -9.36 -5.42
CA ALA A 161 0.81 -8.82 -5.77
C ALA A 161 1.77 -8.90 -4.58
N PHE A 162 3.03 -9.23 -4.86
CA PHE A 162 4.09 -9.29 -3.87
C PHE A 162 5.27 -8.43 -4.29
N ILE A 163 5.62 -7.47 -3.45
CA ILE A 163 6.82 -6.63 -3.59
C ILE A 163 7.87 -7.14 -2.60
N PRO A 164 8.96 -7.75 -3.06
CA PRO A 164 10.03 -8.22 -2.19
C PRO A 164 10.89 -7.07 -1.67
N GLN A 165 11.56 -7.26 -0.54
CA GLN A 165 12.51 -6.30 0.03
C GLN A 165 13.58 -5.87 -0.98
N ARG A 166 14.09 -6.80 -1.79
CA ARG A 166 15.01 -6.52 -2.90
C ARG A 166 14.25 -6.55 -4.21
N ILE A 167 13.87 -5.37 -4.69
CA ILE A 167 13.16 -5.22 -5.95
C ILE A 167 14.09 -5.58 -7.12
N PRO A 168 13.68 -6.46 -8.04
CA PRO A 168 14.44 -6.78 -9.23
C PRO A 168 14.73 -5.55 -10.08
N ARG A 169 15.90 -5.52 -10.71
CA ARG A 169 16.29 -4.43 -11.60
C ARG A 169 15.41 -4.42 -12.85
N TRP A 170 14.96 -3.24 -13.24
CA TRP A 170 14.29 -3.01 -14.51
C TRP A 170 15.30 -2.67 -15.61
N TYR A 171 14.97 -3.01 -16.85
CA TYR A 171 15.75 -2.70 -18.04
C TYR A 171 14.98 -1.71 -18.91
N GLY A 172 15.73 -0.83 -19.64
CA GLY A 172 15.11 0.22 -20.44
C GLY A 172 14.62 1.40 -19.62
N LEU A 173 13.76 2.22 -20.21
CA LEU A 173 13.17 3.38 -19.54
C LEU A 173 12.10 2.96 -18.54
N LEU A 174 11.99 3.73 -17.47
CA LEU A 174 11.02 3.43 -16.41
C LEU A 174 9.59 3.49 -16.91
N LYS A 175 9.24 4.49 -17.74
CA LYS A 175 7.91 4.60 -18.34
C LYS A 175 7.55 3.42 -19.25
N ASP A 176 8.54 2.91 -20.02
CA ASP A 176 8.28 1.81 -20.95
C ASP A 176 7.95 0.51 -20.19
N ASN A 177 8.56 0.32 -19.02
CA ASN A 177 8.22 -0.80 -18.13
C ASN A 177 6.79 -0.67 -17.57
N LEU A 178 6.32 0.56 -17.29
CA LEU A 178 4.93 0.79 -16.86
C LEU A 178 3.95 0.51 -18.01
N HIS A 179 4.22 1.02 -19.22
CA HIS A 179 3.40 0.73 -20.41
C HIS A 179 3.33 -0.77 -20.69
N PHE A 180 4.45 -1.47 -20.61
CA PHE A 180 4.49 -2.92 -20.75
C PHE A 180 3.64 -3.62 -19.68
N SER A 181 3.76 -3.19 -18.41
CA SER A 181 2.97 -3.76 -17.31
C SER A 181 1.47 -3.52 -17.48
N ALA A 182 1.08 -2.35 -17.93
CA ALA A 182 -0.31 -2.04 -18.26
C ALA A 182 -0.82 -2.95 -19.39
N ALA A 183 -0.04 -3.09 -20.46
CA ALA A 183 -0.41 -3.91 -21.63
C ALA A 183 -0.62 -5.39 -21.27
N ILE A 184 0.29 -6.00 -20.49
CA ILE A 184 0.14 -7.41 -20.05
C ILE A 184 -1.03 -7.60 -19.08
N SER A 185 -1.49 -6.51 -18.44
CA SER A 185 -2.66 -6.49 -17.56
C SER A 185 -3.97 -6.22 -18.31
N GLY A 186 -3.93 -6.19 -19.65
CA GLY A 186 -5.11 -5.99 -20.49
C GLY A 186 -5.52 -4.52 -20.68
N ILE A 187 -4.64 -3.57 -20.33
CA ILE A 187 -4.87 -2.14 -20.55
C ILE A 187 -4.13 -1.75 -21.84
N HIS A 188 -4.87 -1.44 -22.90
CA HIS A 188 -4.32 -1.21 -24.24
C HIS A 188 -4.61 0.21 -24.74
N ASP A 189 -3.91 0.61 -25.79
CA ASP A 189 -4.11 1.84 -26.56
C ASP A 189 -4.15 3.10 -25.68
N GLY A 190 -5.07 4.01 -25.94
CA GLY A 190 -5.21 5.27 -25.19
C GLY A 190 -5.51 5.10 -23.69
N ASP A 191 -6.05 3.97 -23.29
CA ASP A 191 -6.25 3.64 -21.86
C ASP A 191 -4.92 3.34 -21.17
N ASN A 192 -4.00 2.70 -21.88
CA ASN A 192 -2.65 2.45 -21.38
C ASN A 192 -1.90 3.75 -21.12
N ASP A 193 -1.89 4.65 -22.10
CA ASP A 193 -1.24 5.95 -21.96
C ASP A 193 -1.81 6.73 -20.77
N ARG A 194 -3.13 6.78 -20.66
CA ARG A 194 -3.83 7.50 -19.59
C ARG A 194 -3.55 6.91 -18.21
N MET A 195 -3.59 5.57 -18.07
CA MET A 195 -3.34 4.93 -16.77
C MET A 195 -1.89 5.04 -16.34
N VAL A 196 -0.94 4.91 -17.26
CA VAL A 196 0.48 5.12 -16.95
C VAL A 196 0.73 6.57 -16.55
N GLU A 197 0.17 7.52 -17.28
CA GLU A 197 0.23 8.93 -16.94
C GLU A 197 -0.36 9.21 -15.55
N PHE A 198 -1.56 8.68 -15.26
CA PHE A 198 -2.19 8.79 -13.96
C PHE A 198 -1.28 8.26 -12.84
N MET A 199 -0.68 7.07 -13.00
CA MET A 199 0.21 6.49 -12.00
C MET A 199 1.48 7.33 -11.80
N LEU A 200 2.04 7.88 -12.87
CA LEU A 200 3.20 8.77 -12.78
C LEU A 200 2.90 10.04 -12.00
N GLU A 201 1.77 10.68 -12.28
CA GLU A 201 1.33 11.89 -11.56
C GLU A 201 1.01 11.57 -10.09
N ARG A 202 0.19 10.54 -9.84
CA ARG A 202 -0.24 10.13 -8.51
C ARG A 202 0.93 9.86 -7.55
N LEU A 203 1.98 9.22 -8.04
CA LEU A 203 3.14 8.83 -7.24
C LEU A 203 4.32 9.82 -7.38
N ASN A 204 4.10 10.98 -8.04
CA ASN A 204 5.11 12.01 -8.29
C ASN A 204 6.36 11.43 -8.97
N LEU A 205 6.16 10.71 -10.06
CA LEU A 205 7.19 10.00 -10.82
C LEU A 205 7.45 10.59 -12.20
N THR A 206 6.63 11.54 -12.67
CA THR A 206 6.62 12.07 -14.04
C THR A 206 8.01 12.55 -14.48
N ARG A 207 8.71 13.31 -13.63
CA ARG A 207 10.05 13.83 -13.91
C ARG A 207 11.12 12.74 -14.06
N PHE A 208 10.89 11.53 -13.54
CA PHE A 208 11.82 10.40 -13.59
C PHE A 208 11.46 9.38 -14.66
N ALA A 209 10.33 9.53 -15.32
CA ALA A 209 9.77 8.54 -16.24
C ALA A 209 10.70 8.17 -17.40
N HIS A 210 11.53 9.14 -17.86
CA HIS A 210 12.51 8.99 -18.93
C HIS A 210 13.87 8.44 -18.47
N LEU A 211 14.04 8.19 -17.18
CA LEU A 211 15.28 7.65 -16.62
C LEU A 211 15.27 6.11 -16.63
N THR A 212 16.43 5.54 -16.33
CA THR A 212 16.64 4.10 -16.14
C THR A 212 16.73 3.77 -14.64
N TRP A 213 16.60 2.49 -14.30
CA TRP A 213 16.62 1.99 -12.92
C TRP A 213 17.80 2.44 -12.07
N ASN A 214 19.00 2.55 -12.69
CA ASN A 214 20.21 2.92 -11.97
C ASN A 214 20.33 4.42 -11.68
N GLN A 215 19.49 5.24 -12.30
CA GLN A 215 19.54 6.71 -12.18
C GLN A 215 18.60 7.23 -11.10
N ILE A 216 17.86 6.34 -10.40
CA ILE A 216 16.91 6.71 -9.36
C ILE A 216 17.29 6.11 -8.00
N SER A 217 16.87 6.80 -6.92
CA SER A 217 17.07 6.33 -5.55
C SER A 217 16.21 5.12 -5.20
N SER A 218 16.50 4.46 -4.07
CA SER A 218 15.71 3.33 -3.55
C SER A 218 14.24 3.70 -3.34
N GLY A 219 13.94 4.88 -2.81
CA GLY A 219 12.56 5.34 -2.61
C GLY A 219 11.78 5.47 -3.90
N TYR A 220 12.41 6.01 -4.97
CA TYR A 220 11.77 6.06 -6.27
C TYR A 220 11.62 4.68 -6.90
N ARG A 221 12.57 3.75 -6.69
CA ARG A 221 12.41 2.35 -7.12
C ARG A 221 11.19 1.70 -6.50
N THR A 222 10.98 1.87 -5.20
CA THR A 222 9.80 1.37 -4.50
C THR A 222 8.51 1.97 -5.07
N ARG A 223 8.47 3.29 -5.31
CA ARG A 223 7.29 3.95 -5.91
C ARG A 223 7.01 3.47 -7.34
N PHE A 224 8.04 3.31 -8.17
CA PHE A 224 7.87 2.75 -9.52
C PHE A 224 7.37 1.31 -9.48
N GLU A 225 7.84 0.49 -8.54
CA GLU A 225 7.35 -0.87 -8.34
C GLU A 225 5.89 -0.88 -7.88
N ILE A 226 5.51 0.02 -6.96
CA ILE A 226 4.11 0.21 -6.57
C ILE A 226 3.27 0.62 -7.79
N ALA A 227 3.72 1.60 -8.60
CA ALA A 227 3.02 2.00 -9.82
C ALA A 227 2.79 0.81 -10.77
N ARG A 228 3.83 0.02 -11.00
CA ARG A 228 3.77 -1.18 -11.86
C ARG A 228 2.75 -2.19 -11.35
N ILE A 229 2.73 -2.43 -10.06
CA ILE A 229 1.80 -3.39 -9.43
C ILE A 229 0.36 -2.87 -9.47
N LEU A 230 0.14 -1.59 -9.22
CA LEU A 230 -1.21 -1.00 -9.24
C LEU A 230 -1.86 -1.07 -10.63
N LEU A 231 -1.07 -1.03 -11.72
CA LEU A 231 -1.56 -1.25 -13.08
C LEU A 231 -2.15 -2.67 -13.27
N GLN A 232 -1.74 -3.63 -12.44
CA GLN A 232 -2.31 -4.99 -12.45
C GLN A 232 -3.63 -5.09 -11.66
N ARG A 233 -4.06 -4.04 -10.96
CA ARG A 233 -5.28 -3.97 -10.13
C ARG A 233 -5.40 -5.12 -9.13
N PRO A 234 -4.38 -5.37 -8.29
CA PRO A 234 -4.45 -6.45 -7.31
C PRO A 234 -5.54 -6.19 -6.28
N ARG A 235 -6.10 -7.26 -5.71
CA ARG A 235 -7.02 -7.19 -4.57
C ARG A 235 -6.29 -7.32 -3.23
N LEU A 236 -5.10 -7.91 -3.26
CA LEU A 236 -4.22 -8.03 -2.11
C LEU A 236 -2.80 -7.61 -2.51
N LEU A 237 -2.25 -6.64 -1.79
CA LEU A 237 -0.87 -6.17 -1.95
C LEU A 237 -0.04 -6.58 -0.74
N ILE A 238 1.03 -7.31 -0.98
CA ILE A 238 1.95 -7.78 0.05
C ILE A 238 3.31 -7.12 -0.17
N LEU A 239 3.83 -6.42 0.87
CA LEU A 239 5.09 -5.69 0.80
C LEU A 239 6.06 -6.19 1.88
N ASP A 240 7.22 -6.63 1.46
CA ASP A 240 8.27 -7.09 2.36
C ASP A 240 9.28 -5.98 2.62
N GLU A 241 9.23 -5.41 3.83
CA GLU A 241 10.07 -4.29 4.29
C GLU A 241 10.12 -3.10 3.29
N PRO A 242 8.96 -2.55 2.86
CA PRO A 242 8.93 -1.52 1.82
C PRO A 242 9.56 -0.19 2.22
N LEU A 243 9.78 0.03 3.52
CA LEU A 243 10.30 1.28 4.09
C LEU A 243 11.81 1.21 4.36
N ALA A 244 12.43 0.04 4.21
CA ALA A 244 13.85 -0.14 4.46
C ALA A 244 14.71 0.78 3.58
N ASN A 245 15.70 1.44 4.19
CA ASN A 245 16.63 2.36 3.51
C ASN A 245 15.98 3.61 2.90
N LEU A 246 14.83 4.04 3.42
CA LEU A 246 14.18 5.29 3.04
C LEU A 246 14.35 6.35 4.13
N ASP A 247 14.43 7.61 3.72
CA ASP A 247 14.33 8.72 4.65
C ASP A 247 12.89 8.83 5.22
N ILE A 248 12.76 9.52 6.37
CA ILE A 248 11.49 9.64 7.09
C ILE A 248 10.37 10.21 6.22
N ASN A 249 10.66 11.19 5.37
CA ASN A 249 9.65 11.81 4.52
C ASN A 249 9.16 10.84 3.43
N ALA A 250 10.08 10.08 2.83
CA ALA A 250 9.74 9.04 1.86
C ALA A 250 8.92 7.91 2.50
N GLN A 251 9.27 7.49 3.72
CA GLN A 251 8.52 6.50 4.49
C GLN A 251 7.08 6.97 4.75
N GLN A 252 6.90 8.18 5.29
CA GLN A 252 5.58 8.74 5.58
C GLN A 252 4.73 8.86 4.31
N THR A 253 5.33 9.29 3.20
CA THR A 253 4.62 9.39 1.93
C THR A 253 4.11 8.03 1.46
N ILE A 254 4.97 6.98 1.49
CA ILE A 254 4.58 5.63 1.08
C ILE A 254 3.50 5.07 2.01
N LEU A 255 3.66 5.20 3.32
CA LEU A 255 2.66 4.73 4.29
C LEU A 255 1.29 5.38 4.06
N THR A 256 1.28 6.70 3.87
CA THR A 256 0.05 7.43 3.58
C THR A 256 -0.59 6.94 2.28
N ASP A 257 0.20 6.77 1.21
CA ASP A 257 -0.29 6.27 -0.06
C ASP A 257 -0.86 4.83 0.07
N LEU A 258 -0.24 3.96 0.87
CA LEU A 258 -0.74 2.61 1.12
C LEU A 258 -2.12 2.61 1.79
N VAL A 259 -2.34 3.45 2.81
CA VAL A 259 -3.66 3.56 3.46
C VAL A 259 -4.74 3.98 2.47
N PHE A 260 -4.44 4.97 1.63
CA PHE A 260 -5.41 5.42 0.62
C PHE A 260 -5.69 4.35 -0.43
N MET A 261 -4.67 3.61 -0.86
CA MET A 261 -4.86 2.49 -1.78
C MET A 261 -5.71 1.39 -1.17
N ALA A 262 -5.50 1.06 0.11
CA ALA A 262 -6.33 0.07 0.78
C ALA A 262 -7.81 0.46 0.77
N ARG A 263 -8.10 1.74 1.04
CA ARG A 263 -9.45 2.28 1.27
C ARG A 263 -10.10 2.93 0.05
N ALA A 264 -9.46 2.86 -1.14
CA ALA A 264 -9.99 3.42 -2.38
C ALA A 264 -11.40 2.90 -2.68
N ALA A 265 -12.34 3.80 -3.02
CA ALA A 265 -13.73 3.42 -3.26
C ALA A 265 -13.90 2.58 -4.53
N HIS A 266 -13.16 2.93 -5.59
CA HIS A 266 -13.26 2.22 -6.87
C HIS A 266 -12.67 0.80 -6.83
N ASN A 267 -11.56 0.60 -6.15
CA ASN A 267 -10.88 -0.70 -6.07
C ASN A 267 -10.21 -0.89 -4.69
N PRO A 268 -11.01 -1.11 -3.63
CA PRO A 268 -10.47 -1.35 -2.31
C PRO A 268 -9.66 -2.64 -2.30
N MET A 269 -8.50 -2.61 -1.63
CA MET A 269 -7.62 -3.76 -1.53
C MET A 269 -7.23 -4.05 -0.07
N GLY A 270 -6.81 -5.27 0.21
CA GLY A 270 -6.11 -5.57 1.45
C GLY A 270 -4.62 -5.31 1.28
N ILE A 271 -3.96 -4.86 2.32
CA ILE A 271 -2.52 -4.66 2.33
C ILE A 271 -1.90 -5.44 3.48
N VAL A 272 -0.82 -6.17 3.20
CA VAL A 272 0.06 -6.76 4.21
C VAL A 272 1.43 -6.16 4.05
N LEU A 273 1.98 -5.56 5.10
CA LEU A 273 3.32 -5.01 5.07
C LEU A 273 4.15 -5.52 6.24
N SER A 274 5.42 -5.84 5.99
CA SER A 274 6.36 -6.16 7.06
C SER A 274 7.27 -4.97 7.37
N SER A 275 7.65 -4.86 8.63
CA SER A 275 8.69 -3.94 9.11
C SER A 275 9.45 -4.53 10.30
N GLN A 276 10.66 -4.03 10.54
CA GLN A 276 11.42 -4.29 11.76
C GLN A 276 11.00 -3.32 12.88
N GLN A 277 10.36 -2.22 12.52
CA GLN A 277 10.04 -1.14 13.44
C GLN A 277 8.54 -1.02 13.64
N LEU A 278 8.09 -1.24 14.88
CA LEU A 278 6.68 -1.19 15.22
C LEU A 278 6.06 0.19 14.94
N HIS A 279 6.77 1.28 15.29
CA HIS A 279 6.27 2.63 15.15
C HIS A 279 5.98 3.06 13.68
N GLU A 280 6.59 2.41 12.69
CA GLU A 280 6.26 2.62 11.27
C GLU A 280 4.90 2.04 10.94
N VAL A 281 4.62 0.86 11.47
CA VAL A 281 3.43 0.05 11.17
C VAL A 281 2.21 0.56 11.93
N GLU A 282 2.36 0.93 13.21
CA GLU A 282 1.26 1.44 14.06
C GLU A 282 0.51 2.62 13.45
N LYS A 283 1.19 3.43 12.64
CA LYS A 283 0.57 4.62 12.00
C LYS A 283 -0.49 4.27 10.97
N VAL A 284 -0.43 3.07 10.41
CA VAL A 284 -1.22 2.70 9.23
C VAL A 284 -1.95 1.36 9.35
N ALA A 285 -1.49 0.46 10.21
CA ALA A 285 -2.06 -0.87 10.35
C ALA A 285 -3.35 -0.85 11.18
N ASP A 286 -4.38 -1.52 10.66
CA ASP A 286 -5.60 -1.81 11.41
C ASP A 286 -5.40 -3.01 12.35
N THR A 287 -4.46 -3.88 11.99
CA THR A 287 -4.10 -5.10 12.74
C THR A 287 -2.60 -5.32 12.69
N VAL A 288 -2.01 -5.76 13.79
CA VAL A 288 -0.57 -6.05 13.88
C VAL A 288 -0.35 -7.47 14.35
N ILE A 289 0.57 -8.17 13.71
CA ILE A 289 1.12 -9.46 14.11
C ILE A 289 2.59 -9.27 14.47
N PHE A 290 2.98 -9.65 15.68
CA PHE A 290 4.38 -9.61 16.10
C PHE A 290 4.99 -11.02 16.08
N ILE A 291 6.10 -11.19 15.33
CA ILE A 291 6.79 -12.47 15.16
C ILE A 291 8.19 -12.40 15.76
N LYS A 292 8.50 -13.36 16.66
CA LYS A 292 9.84 -13.56 17.22
C LYS A 292 10.20 -15.05 17.17
N ASP A 293 11.38 -15.38 16.64
CA ASP A 293 11.90 -16.74 16.51
C ASP A 293 10.88 -17.72 15.88
N GLY A 294 10.16 -17.22 14.86
CA GLY A 294 9.11 -17.97 14.17
C GLY A 294 7.80 -18.12 14.93
N ASN A 295 7.68 -17.62 16.17
CA ASN A 295 6.46 -17.65 16.97
C ASN A 295 5.67 -16.35 16.81
N CYS A 296 4.36 -16.44 16.71
CA CYS A 296 3.48 -15.28 16.89
C CYS A 296 3.36 -15.01 18.38
N LEU A 297 3.94 -13.91 18.85
CA LEU A 297 3.85 -13.51 20.26
C LEU A 297 2.60 -12.70 20.56
N TYR A 298 2.10 -11.95 19.56
CA TYR A 298 0.93 -11.11 19.68
C TYR A 298 0.23 -11.01 18.34
N SER A 299 -1.11 -11.00 18.38
CA SER A 299 -1.97 -10.64 17.24
C SER A 299 -3.13 -9.83 17.77
N SER A 300 -3.30 -8.62 17.25
CA SER A 300 -4.42 -7.76 17.61
C SER A 300 -5.78 -8.29 17.11
N THR A 301 -5.77 -9.38 16.31
CA THR A 301 -6.99 -10.08 15.88
C THR A 301 -7.61 -10.94 16.98
N ASP A 302 -6.84 -11.26 18.03
CA ASP A 302 -7.27 -12.18 19.07
C ASP A 302 -8.06 -11.54 20.22
N LYS A 303 -8.21 -10.21 20.18
CA LYS A 303 -9.01 -9.47 21.18
C LYS A 303 -9.86 -8.40 20.51
N ASP A 304 -11.12 -8.27 20.97
CA ASP A 304 -12.11 -7.24 20.59
C ASP A 304 -11.71 -5.78 20.97
N GLU A 305 -10.44 -5.50 21.16
CA GLU A 305 -9.96 -4.18 21.52
C GLU A 305 -9.41 -3.46 20.30
N LYS A 306 -10.15 -2.43 19.88
CA LYS A 306 -9.66 -1.40 18.95
C LYS A 306 -8.31 -0.92 19.45
N ILE A 307 -7.29 -0.95 18.57
CA ILE A 307 -6.08 -0.16 18.75
C ILE A 307 -6.52 1.32 18.74
N THR A 308 -6.84 1.83 19.89
CA THR A 308 -6.92 3.26 20.11
C THR A 308 -5.50 3.75 20.28
N SER A 309 -5.13 4.78 19.57
CA SER A 309 -3.81 5.37 19.29
C SER A 309 -2.96 5.76 20.52
N THR A 310 -3.03 5.10 21.64
CA THR A 310 -2.31 5.49 22.86
C THR A 310 -1.86 4.38 23.80
N ALA A 311 -1.86 3.14 23.47
CA ALA A 311 -1.09 2.13 24.20
C ALA A 311 -1.45 0.74 23.68
N ILE A 312 -0.47 0.01 23.22
CA ILE A 312 -0.51 -1.43 23.38
C ILE A 312 -0.28 -1.61 24.89
N GLU A 313 -1.34 -1.69 25.68
CA GLU A 313 -1.27 -2.18 27.04
C GLU A 313 -1.04 -3.68 26.93
N PHE A 314 0.22 -4.08 26.98
CA PHE A 314 0.53 -5.45 27.31
C PHE A 314 0.13 -5.65 28.77
N GLU A 315 -0.83 -6.49 29.05
CA GLU A 315 -0.94 -7.13 30.36
C GLU A 315 0.26 -8.06 30.54
N THR A 316 1.42 -7.48 30.69
CA THR A 316 2.62 -8.16 31.13
C THR A 316 3.01 -7.55 32.47
N THR A 317 3.64 -8.34 33.31
CA THR A 317 4.30 -7.87 34.54
C THR A 317 5.53 -7.01 34.25
N MET A 318 5.79 -6.64 33.00
CA MET A 318 6.89 -5.81 32.53
C MET A 318 6.48 -4.34 32.43
N ASP A 319 7.31 -3.45 32.91
CA ASP A 319 7.12 -2.02 32.76
C ASP A 319 7.40 -1.54 31.33
N ARG A 320 7.00 -0.31 31.02
CA ARG A 320 7.08 0.29 29.69
C ARG A 320 8.52 0.39 29.16
N GLU A 321 9.51 0.62 30.01
CA GLU A 321 10.93 0.71 29.66
C GLU A 321 11.50 -0.67 29.33
N SER A 322 11.07 -1.71 30.03
CA SER A 322 11.46 -3.09 29.76
C SER A 322 10.89 -3.58 28.43
N ILE A 323 9.70 -3.12 28.02
CA ILE A 323 9.09 -3.43 26.72
C ILE A 323 9.90 -2.76 25.60
N TYR A 324 10.23 -1.47 25.70
CA TYR A 324 11.06 -0.79 24.70
C TYR A 324 12.48 -1.36 24.64
N GLY A 325 13.09 -1.68 25.75
CA GLY A 325 14.41 -2.34 25.79
C GLY A 325 14.41 -3.77 25.24
N PHE A 326 13.24 -4.40 25.09
CA PHE A 326 13.08 -5.68 24.42
C PHE A 326 13.04 -5.56 22.89
N PHE A 327 12.64 -4.39 22.39
CA PHE A 327 12.61 -4.06 20.96
C PHE A 327 13.93 -3.45 20.45
N GLU A 328 14.80 -2.95 21.34
CA GLU A 328 16.09 -2.35 21.00
C GLU A 328 17.29 -3.31 21.13
N LYS A 329 17.09 -4.52 21.59
CA LYS A 329 18.07 -5.61 21.65
C LYS A 329 17.74 -6.67 20.62
#